data_6293def7519bca617e79e210d6649c1e
#
_entry.id   6293def7519bca617e79e210d6649c1e
#
_cell.length_a   1.000
_cell.length_b   1.000
_cell.length_c   1.000
_cell.angle_alpha   90.00
_cell.angle_beta   90.00
_cell.angle_gamma   90.00
#
_symmetry.space_group_name_H-M   'P 1'
#
loop_
_entity.id
_entity.type
_entity.pdbx_description
1 polymer ?
#
loop_
_entity_poly.entity_id
_entity_poly.type
_entity_poly.pdbx_seq_one_letter_code
_entity_poly.pdbx_strand_id
1 'polypeptide(L)'
;LKLELSGITKRFGALVANDAIDLVIEPGEIHALLGENGAGKSTLMNVLYGLYTADAGHIELDGVKQNFSGPGDAMLAGIGMVHQHFMLIPVFTVAENVALGHEPTKALGVMDVATARKNVVEISERFGFNVDPDALIEDLPVGVQQRVEIIKALSRDAKVLVLDEPTAVLTPQETDELMEIMRQLAKSGTSIVFITHKLREVKAVADRITVIRLGKVVGTAKPDASTSELASLMVGREVILTVDKKRAAPGKVVLAVEHISVLDDRFQKAVNDVSFEVHEGEILALAGVQGNGQTELAEFLLGLRRPLGKDGKSSLNGKEISNATVRQSLDSGLGFIPEDRKTDGLVSEFSVAENLMLNSSYKSRFTKGLNINFAARTK
;
A
#
# COMPACT_ATOMS: atom_id res chain seq x y z
N LEU A 1 -19.87 -18.67 -7.60
CA LEU A 1 -19.16 -18.53 -8.86
C LEU A 1 -17.75 -19.12 -8.69
N LYS A 2 -17.40 -20.15 -9.44
CA LYS A 2 -16.05 -20.74 -9.49
C LYS A 2 -15.23 -19.98 -10.51
N LEU A 3 -14.03 -19.50 -10.12
CA LEU A 3 -13.09 -18.83 -11.01
C LEU A 3 -11.89 -19.73 -11.26
N GLU A 4 -11.51 -19.90 -12.53
CA GLU A 4 -10.33 -20.65 -12.93
C GLU A 4 -9.46 -19.82 -13.88
N LEU A 5 -8.19 -19.71 -13.57
CA LEU A 5 -7.15 -19.17 -14.43
C LEU A 5 -6.24 -20.35 -14.84
N SER A 6 -6.08 -20.57 -16.14
CA SER A 6 -5.32 -21.71 -16.67
C SER A 6 -4.19 -21.22 -17.56
N GLY A 7 -2.95 -21.50 -17.18
CA GLY A 7 -1.74 -21.20 -17.94
C GLY A 7 -1.50 -19.71 -18.22
N ILE A 8 -1.99 -18.81 -17.35
CA ILE A 8 -1.90 -17.36 -17.57
C ILE A 8 -0.45 -16.92 -17.68
N THR A 9 -0.10 -16.39 -18.85
CA THR A 9 1.21 -15.82 -19.10
C THR A 9 1.06 -14.36 -19.51
N LYS A 10 1.88 -13.47 -18.90
CA LYS A 10 1.95 -12.06 -19.24
C LYS A 10 3.39 -11.58 -19.31
N ARG A 11 3.72 -10.91 -20.42
CA ARG A 11 5.06 -10.39 -20.71
C ARG A 11 5.03 -8.88 -20.91
N PHE A 12 6.09 -8.22 -20.49
CA PHE A 12 6.36 -6.81 -20.76
C PHE A 12 7.78 -6.71 -21.37
N GLY A 13 7.86 -6.72 -22.69
CA GLY A 13 9.13 -6.86 -23.38
C GLY A 13 9.86 -8.16 -23.01
N ALA A 14 11.05 -8.06 -22.46
CA ALA A 14 11.82 -9.21 -22.00
C ALA A 14 11.40 -9.75 -20.63
N LEU A 15 10.62 -8.99 -19.84
CA LEU A 15 10.16 -9.39 -18.52
C LEU A 15 8.93 -10.31 -18.64
N VAL A 16 9.01 -11.51 -18.09
CA VAL A 16 7.87 -12.40 -17.89
C VAL A 16 7.30 -12.15 -16.48
N ALA A 17 6.23 -11.38 -16.41
CA ALA A 17 5.61 -11.00 -15.12
C ALA A 17 4.72 -12.12 -14.55
N ASN A 18 4.09 -12.92 -15.42
CA ASN A 18 3.40 -14.18 -15.07
C ASN A 18 3.81 -15.24 -16.10
N ASP A 19 4.11 -16.43 -15.65
CA ASP A 19 4.61 -17.54 -16.46
C ASP A 19 3.80 -18.80 -16.15
N ALA A 20 2.81 -19.10 -17.02
CA ALA A 20 1.92 -20.23 -16.96
C ALA A 20 1.26 -20.42 -15.57
N ILE A 21 0.62 -19.37 -15.04
CA ILE A 21 -0.05 -19.40 -13.74
C ILE A 21 -1.38 -20.12 -13.84
N ASP A 22 -1.53 -21.13 -12.97
CA ASP A 22 -2.81 -21.80 -12.71
C ASP A 22 -3.31 -21.36 -11.33
N LEU A 23 -4.60 -20.97 -11.25
CA LEU A 23 -5.24 -20.55 -10.00
C LEU A 23 -6.73 -20.90 -10.07
N VAL A 24 -7.23 -21.56 -9.03
CA VAL A 24 -8.66 -21.90 -8.90
C VAL A 24 -9.20 -21.32 -7.61
N ILE A 25 -10.32 -20.63 -7.69
CA ILE A 25 -11.05 -20.05 -6.55
C ILE A 25 -12.42 -20.71 -6.49
N GLU A 26 -12.71 -21.37 -5.38
CA GLU A 26 -13.99 -22.03 -5.17
C GLU A 26 -15.07 -21.04 -4.69
N PRO A 27 -16.36 -21.33 -4.90
CA PRO A 27 -17.44 -20.46 -4.45
C PRO A 27 -17.42 -20.24 -2.92
N GLY A 28 -17.43 -18.97 -2.48
CA GLY A 28 -17.41 -18.60 -1.05
C GLY A 28 -16.07 -18.82 -0.35
N GLU A 29 -15.01 -19.10 -1.11
CA GLU A 29 -13.64 -19.26 -0.59
C GLU A 29 -12.97 -17.90 -0.38
N ILE A 30 -12.21 -17.76 0.72
CA ILE A 30 -11.21 -16.70 0.89
C ILE A 30 -9.86 -17.27 0.49
N HIS A 31 -9.41 -16.97 -0.70
CA HIS A 31 -8.16 -17.44 -1.27
C HIS A 31 -7.08 -16.36 -1.15
N ALA A 32 -6.03 -16.63 -0.36
CA ALA A 32 -4.91 -15.70 -0.24
C ALA A 32 -3.89 -15.91 -1.37
N LEU A 33 -3.54 -14.83 -2.06
CA LEU A 33 -2.46 -14.78 -3.02
C LEU A 33 -1.24 -14.11 -2.38
N LEU A 34 -0.27 -14.92 -1.97
CA LEU A 34 0.88 -14.53 -1.18
C LEU A 34 2.13 -14.40 -2.06
N GLY A 35 3.01 -13.46 -1.74
CA GLY A 35 4.30 -13.28 -2.45
C GLY A 35 4.92 -11.93 -2.16
N GLU A 36 6.22 -11.78 -2.43
CA GLU A 36 6.93 -10.50 -2.29
C GLU A 36 6.44 -9.44 -3.29
N ASN A 37 6.84 -8.19 -3.08
CA ASN A 37 6.61 -7.12 -4.05
C ASN A 37 7.34 -7.45 -5.35
N GLY A 38 6.67 -7.26 -6.49
CA GLY A 38 7.20 -7.64 -7.80
C GLY A 38 7.07 -9.13 -8.15
N ALA A 39 6.43 -9.96 -7.32
CA ALA A 39 6.22 -11.39 -7.61
C ALA A 39 5.25 -11.67 -8.78
N GLY A 40 4.50 -10.66 -9.25
CA GLY A 40 3.53 -10.80 -10.34
C GLY A 40 2.06 -10.85 -9.90
N LYS A 41 1.74 -10.67 -8.59
CA LYS A 41 0.38 -10.77 -8.04
C LYS A 41 -0.59 -9.75 -8.66
N SER A 42 -0.25 -8.46 -8.58
CA SER A 42 -1.10 -7.39 -9.15
C SER A 42 -1.18 -7.48 -10.67
N THR A 43 -0.13 -7.96 -11.36
CA THR A 43 -0.19 -8.23 -12.80
C THR A 43 -1.22 -9.30 -13.13
N LEU A 44 -1.24 -10.40 -12.38
CA LEU A 44 -2.22 -11.48 -12.56
C LEU A 44 -3.65 -10.97 -12.34
N MET A 45 -3.86 -10.15 -11.32
CA MET A 45 -5.19 -9.58 -11.05
C MET A 45 -5.59 -8.53 -12.09
N ASN A 46 -4.67 -7.77 -12.63
CA ASN A 46 -4.94 -6.86 -13.74
C ASN A 46 -5.30 -7.62 -15.04
N VAL A 47 -4.77 -8.84 -15.25
CA VAL A 47 -5.23 -9.74 -16.33
C VAL A 47 -6.65 -10.22 -16.03
N LEU A 48 -6.93 -10.66 -14.79
CA LEU A 48 -8.25 -11.10 -14.37
C LEU A 48 -9.31 -10.00 -14.52
N TYR A 49 -8.94 -8.76 -14.19
CA TYR A 49 -9.86 -7.61 -14.26
C TYR A 49 -9.94 -6.97 -15.66
N GLY A 50 -9.23 -7.53 -16.67
CA GLY A 50 -9.27 -7.05 -18.05
C GLY A 50 -8.47 -5.78 -18.32
N LEU A 51 -7.63 -5.30 -17.36
CA LEU A 51 -6.71 -4.19 -17.57
C LEU A 51 -5.53 -4.58 -18.46
N TYR A 52 -5.14 -5.86 -18.42
CA TYR A 52 -4.13 -6.42 -19.31
C TYR A 52 -4.68 -7.65 -20.02
N THR A 53 -4.39 -7.80 -21.29
CA THR A 53 -4.64 -9.04 -22.03
C THR A 53 -3.52 -10.04 -21.74
N ALA A 54 -3.87 -11.29 -21.41
CA ALA A 54 -2.89 -12.37 -21.30
C ALA A 54 -2.25 -12.67 -22.65
N ASP A 55 -0.95 -12.98 -22.65
CA ASP A 55 -0.25 -13.41 -23.88
C ASP A 55 -0.48 -14.90 -24.15
N ALA A 56 -0.80 -15.70 -23.12
CA ALA A 56 -1.23 -17.09 -23.21
C ALA A 56 -2.09 -17.47 -22.00
N GLY A 57 -2.81 -18.58 -22.10
CA GLY A 57 -3.74 -19.06 -21.08
C GLY A 57 -5.15 -18.52 -21.29
N HIS A 58 -6.03 -18.80 -20.36
CA HIS A 58 -7.42 -18.32 -20.38
C HIS A 58 -8.04 -18.27 -18.99
N ILE A 59 -9.16 -17.56 -18.90
CA ILE A 59 -9.96 -17.39 -17.68
C ILE A 59 -11.28 -18.11 -17.90
N GLU A 60 -11.77 -18.84 -16.90
CA GLU A 60 -13.09 -19.48 -16.91
C GLU A 60 -13.89 -19.07 -15.66
N LEU A 61 -15.19 -18.85 -15.85
CA LEU A 61 -16.16 -18.68 -14.78
C LEU A 61 -17.21 -19.78 -14.91
N ASP A 62 -17.36 -20.61 -13.87
CA ASP A 62 -18.24 -21.80 -13.87
C ASP A 62 -18.05 -22.70 -15.12
N GLY A 63 -16.79 -22.87 -15.57
CA GLY A 63 -16.41 -23.66 -16.74
C GLY A 63 -16.67 -22.98 -18.09
N VAL A 64 -17.08 -21.71 -18.11
CA VAL A 64 -17.28 -20.92 -19.33
C VAL A 64 -16.09 -19.95 -19.52
N LYS A 65 -15.41 -20.10 -20.67
CA LYS A 65 -14.31 -19.21 -21.03
C LYS A 65 -14.77 -17.78 -21.15
N GLN A 66 -13.97 -16.88 -20.55
CA GLN A 66 -14.18 -15.44 -20.57
C GLN A 66 -13.11 -14.75 -21.42
N ASN A 67 -13.50 -13.68 -22.06
CA ASN A 67 -12.58 -12.82 -22.80
C ASN A 67 -12.91 -11.37 -22.45
N PHE A 68 -12.16 -10.79 -21.53
CA PHE A 68 -12.39 -9.42 -21.06
C PHE A 68 -11.59 -8.44 -21.91
N SER A 69 -12.30 -7.48 -22.52
CA SER A 69 -11.69 -6.37 -23.27
C SER A 69 -11.37 -5.18 -22.37
N GLY A 70 -11.89 -5.19 -21.16
CA GLY A 70 -11.70 -4.14 -20.16
C GLY A 70 -12.37 -4.45 -18.83
N PRO A 71 -12.18 -3.60 -17.82
CA PRO A 71 -12.76 -3.76 -16.47
C PRO A 71 -14.30 -3.88 -16.48
N GLY A 72 -14.97 -3.21 -17.44
CA GLY A 72 -16.42 -3.29 -17.58
C GLY A 72 -16.92 -4.71 -17.83
N ASP A 73 -16.22 -5.47 -18.67
CA ASP A 73 -16.60 -6.86 -18.96
C ASP A 73 -16.43 -7.77 -17.73
N ALA A 74 -15.33 -7.58 -16.98
CA ALA A 74 -15.08 -8.32 -15.74
C ALA A 74 -16.13 -7.99 -14.66
N MET A 75 -16.52 -6.71 -14.54
CA MET A 75 -17.58 -6.29 -13.62
C MET A 75 -18.94 -6.91 -14.01
N LEU A 76 -19.30 -6.92 -15.29
CA LEU A 76 -20.54 -7.55 -15.78
C LEU A 76 -20.54 -9.06 -15.54
N ALA A 77 -19.38 -9.68 -15.55
CA ALA A 77 -19.21 -11.10 -15.22
C ALA A 77 -19.22 -11.39 -13.70
N GLY A 78 -19.38 -10.36 -12.87
CA GLY A 78 -19.45 -10.48 -11.41
C GLY A 78 -18.10 -10.46 -10.70
N ILE A 79 -17.05 -9.91 -11.32
CA ILE A 79 -15.72 -9.72 -10.68
C ILE A 79 -15.59 -8.27 -10.24
N GLY A 80 -15.49 -8.03 -8.94
CA GLY A 80 -15.19 -6.73 -8.34
C GLY A 80 -13.72 -6.64 -7.92
N MET A 81 -13.12 -5.47 -8.00
CA MET A 81 -11.74 -5.24 -7.55
C MET A 81 -11.64 -3.99 -6.69
N VAL A 82 -10.98 -4.13 -5.55
CA VAL A 82 -10.56 -3.03 -4.67
C VAL A 82 -9.06 -2.91 -4.81
N HIS A 83 -8.63 -1.77 -5.33
CA HIS A 83 -7.23 -1.48 -5.60
C HIS A 83 -6.48 -1.04 -4.33
N GLN A 84 -5.15 -1.19 -4.33
CA GLN A 84 -4.27 -0.73 -3.27
C GLN A 84 -4.39 0.79 -2.99
N HIS A 85 -4.61 1.59 -4.04
CA HIS A 85 -4.93 3.02 -3.94
C HIS A 85 -6.40 3.20 -4.26
N PHE A 86 -7.12 3.85 -3.36
CA PHE A 86 -8.57 4.06 -3.52
C PHE A 86 -8.90 4.83 -4.79
N MET A 87 -9.90 4.33 -5.52
CA MET A 87 -10.44 4.96 -6.72
C MET A 87 -11.70 5.77 -6.40
N LEU A 88 -11.67 6.47 -5.25
CA LEU A 88 -12.74 7.35 -4.79
C LEU A 88 -12.46 8.80 -5.19
N ILE A 89 -13.51 9.54 -5.52
CA ILE A 89 -13.46 10.97 -5.79
C ILE A 89 -13.66 11.73 -4.47
N PRO A 90 -12.65 12.47 -3.98
CA PRO A 90 -12.69 13.06 -2.63
C PRO A 90 -13.87 14.00 -2.38
N VAL A 91 -14.22 14.81 -3.36
CA VAL A 91 -15.29 15.84 -3.28
C VAL A 91 -16.70 15.30 -3.51
N PHE A 92 -16.85 14.00 -3.74
CA PHE A 92 -18.15 13.34 -3.90
C PHE A 92 -18.59 12.72 -2.58
N THR A 93 -19.91 12.60 -2.40
CA THR A 93 -20.49 11.80 -1.33
C THR A 93 -20.23 10.31 -1.54
N VAL A 94 -20.41 9.51 -0.49
CA VAL A 94 -20.37 8.05 -0.59
C VAL A 94 -21.34 7.53 -1.64
N ALA A 95 -22.60 8.01 -1.62
CA ALA A 95 -23.63 7.58 -2.57
C ALA A 95 -23.26 7.90 -4.03
N GLU A 96 -22.69 9.06 -4.29
CA GLU A 96 -22.22 9.45 -5.63
C GLU A 96 -21.04 8.59 -6.08
N ASN A 97 -20.07 8.31 -5.19
CA ASN A 97 -18.93 7.45 -5.52
C ASN A 97 -19.35 5.99 -5.82
N VAL A 98 -20.28 5.45 -5.03
CA VAL A 98 -20.78 4.08 -5.21
C VAL A 98 -21.56 3.96 -6.53
N ALA A 99 -22.37 4.98 -6.86
CA ALA A 99 -23.17 4.99 -8.09
C ALA A 99 -22.35 5.28 -9.36
N LEU A 100 -21.17 5.88 -9.24
CA LEU A 100 -20.36 6.34 -10.38
C LEU A 100 -20.09 5.22 -11.39
N GLY A 101 -20.47 5.48 -12.66
CA GLY A 101 -20.34 4.52 -13.77
C GLY A 101 -21.40 3.41 -13.79
N HIS A 102 -22.40 3.48 -12.91
CA HIS A 102 -23.58 2.62 -12.86
C HIS A 102 -24.75 3.38 -12.21
N GLU A 103 -24.90 4.63 -12.61
CA GLU A 103 -25.84 5.56 -12.00
C GLU A 103 -27.29 5.08 -12.19
N PRO A 104 -28.05 4.88 -11.09
CA PRO A 104 -29.48 4.71 -11.21
C PRO A 104 -30.10 5.98 -11.79
N THR A 105 -30.89 5.87 -12.86
CA THR A 105 -31.46 7.03 -13.56
C THR A 105 -32.98 7.04 -13.52
N LYS A 106 -33.55 8.24 -13.35
CA LYS A 106 -34.96 8.56 -13.57
C LYS A 106 -35.23 8.86 -15.04
N ALA A 107 -36.49 9.20 -15.33
CA ALA A 107 -36.88 9.70 -16.65
C ALA A 107 -35.92 10.85 -17.08
N LEU A 108 -35.60 10.90 -18.37
CA LEU A 108 -34.70 11.87 -19.00
C LEU A 108 -33.21 11.73 -18.63
N GLY A 109 -32.79 10.58 -18.05
CA GLY A 109 -31.38 10.34 -17.74
C GLY A 109 -30.84 11.09 -16.49
N VAL A 110 -31.71 11.67 -15.69
CA VAL A 110 -31.31 12.31 -14.43
C VAL A 110 -30.98 11.26 -13.38
N MET A 111 -29.83 11.40 -12.71
CA MET A 111 -29.40 10.50 -11.65
C MET A 111 -30.43 10.41 -10.51
N ASP A 112 -30.78 9.21 -10.09
CA ASP A 112 -31.63 8.97 -8.93
C ASP A 112 -30.78 8.81 -7.65
N VAL A 113 -30.44 9.93 -7.05
CA VAL A 113 -29.66 9.99 -5.79
C VAL A 113 -30.34 9.20 -4.66
N ALA A 114 -31.68 9.20 -4.59
CA ALA A 114 -32.41 8.47 -3.56
C ALA A 114 -32.21 6.97 -3.66
N THR A 115 -32.22 6.40 -4.88
CA THR A 115 -31.94 5.00 -5.12
C THR A 115 -30.45 4.69 -4.84
N ALA A 116 -29.51 5.56 -5.23
CA ALA A 116 -28.10 5.38 -4.91
C ALA A 116 -27.85 5.33 -3.38
N ARG A 117 -28.45 6.25 -2.62
CA ARG A 117 -28.39 6.25 -1.14
C ARG A 117 -28.97 4.98 -0.54
N LYS A 118 -30.13 4.56 -1.01
CA LYS A 118 -30.78 3.33 -0.54
C LYS A 118 -29.89 2.10 -0.73
N ASN A 119 -29.26 1.96 -1.87
CA ASN A 119 -28.34 0.86 -2.17
C ASN A 119 -27.16 0.84 -1.19
N VAL A 120 -26.56 2.00 -0.87
CA VAL A 120 -25.48 2.11 0.13
C VAL A 120 -25.96 1.66 1.51
N VAL A 121 -27.13 2.15 1.95
CA VAL A 121 -27.71 1.80 3.26
C VAL A 121 -27.97 0.29 3.35
N GLU A 122 -28.62 -0.31 2.34
CA GLU A 122 -28.93 -1.75 2.32
C GLU A 122 -27.67 -2.62 2.44
N ILE A 123 -26.63 -2.29 1.68
CA ILE A 123 -25.33 -3.03 1.75
C ILE A 123 -24.64 -2.77 3.09
N SER A 124 -24.64 -1.51 3.55
CA SER A 124 -24.01 -1.12 4.81
C SER A 124 -24.66 -1.82 6.01
N GLU A 125 -25.98 -1.90 6.06
CA GLU A 125 -26.72 -2.62 7.12
C GLU A 125 -26.48 -4.12 7.04
N ARG A 126 -26.54 -4.70 5.82
CA ARG A 126 -26.36 -6.14 5.62
C ARG A 126 -25.03 -6.67 6.11
N PHE A 127 -23.95 -5.90 5.97
CA PHE A 127 -22.59 -6.31 6.32
C PHE A 127 -21.99 -5.53 7.50
N GLY A 128 -22.76 -4.64 8.14
CA GLY A 128 -22.33 -3.90 9.32
C GLY A 128 -21.22 -2.87 9.03
N PHE A 129 -21.20 -2.28 7.83
CA PHE A 129 -20.16 -1.32 7.45
C PHE A 129 -20.26 0.02 8.19
N ASN A 130 -21.47 0.42 8.63
CA ASN A 130 -21.74 1.68 9.32
C ASN A 130 -21.22 2.92 8.55
N VAL A 131 -21.59 3.02 7.28
CA VAL A 131 -21.18 4.12 6.38
C VAL A 131 -22.37 5.05 6.12
N ASP A 132 -22.15 6.36 6.32
CA ASP A 132 -23.14 7.39 5.99
C ASP A 132 -23.10 7.67 4.47
N PRO A 133 -24.22 7.47 3.72
CA PRO A 133 -24.26 7.70 2.28
C PRO A 133 -24.05 9.17 1.87
N ASP A 134 -24.26 10.12 2.78
CA ASP A 134 -24.16 11.56 2.52
C ASP A 134 -22.82 12.17 2.93
N ALA A 135 -21.96 11.42 3.61
CA ALA A 135 -20.64 11.90 3.99
C ALA A 135 -19.74 12.11 2.76
N LEU A 136 -18.95 13.19 2.76
CA LEU A 136 -17.93 13.43 1.75
C LEU A 136 -16.75 12.48 1.96
N ILE A 137 -16.19 11.96 0.88
CA ILE A 137 -15.07 11.00 0.98
C ILE A 137 -13.84 11.62 1.65
N GLU A 138 -13.54 12.89 1.37
CA GLU A 138 -12.37 13.58 1.96
C GLU A 138 -12.45 13.75 3.48
N ASP A 139 -13.64 13.70 4.05
CA ASP A 139 -13.86 13.81 5.49
C ASP A 139 -13.81 12.44 6.21
N LEU A 140 -13.78 11.34 5.46
CA LEU A 140 -13.82 9.99 6.02
C LEU A 140 -12.43 9.48 6.42
N PRO A 141 -12.32 8.81 7.58
CA PRO A 141 -11.13 8.01 7.91
C PRO A 141 -10.82 6.96 6.83
N VAL A 142 -9.55 6.62 6.69
CA VAL A 142 -9.06 5.69 5.65
C VAL A 142 -9.76 4.32 5.73
N GLY A 143 -9.98 3.79 6.94
CA GLY A 143 -10.70 2.53 7.12
C GLY A 143 -12.16 2.59 6.67
N VAL A 144 -12.82 3.76 6.75
CA VAL A 144 -14.18 3.95 6.21
C VAL A 144 -14.14 4.06 4.69
N GLN A 145 -13.16 4.77 4.11
CA GLN A 145 -12.96 4.83 2.66
C GLN A 145 -12.76 3.43 2.06
N GLN A 146 -12.02 2.55 2.73
CA GLN A 146 -11.88 1.14 2.36
C GLN A 146 -13.24 0.42 2.29
N ARG A 147 -14.11 0.64 3.27
CA ARG A 147 -15.46 0.07 3.29
C ARG A 147 -16.31 0.59 2.13
N VAL A 148 -16.17 1.87 1.77
CA VAL A 148 -16.85 2.47 0.61
C VAL A 148 -16.43 1.79 -0.69
N GLU A 149 -15.14 1.50 -0.90
CA GLU A 149 -14.66 0.74 -2.07
C GLU A 149 -15.27 -0.67 -2.14
N ILE A 150 -15.40 -1.35 -1.00
CA ILE A 150 -16.05 -2.66 -0.93
C ILE A 150 -17.54 -2.54 -1.26
N ILE A 151 -18.25 -1.56 -0.67
CA ILE A 151 -19.66 -1.29 -0.97
C ILE A 151 -19.84 -1.02 -2.46
N LYS A 152 -18.96 -0.22 -3.08
CA LYS A 152 -18.97 0.08 -4.51
C LYS A 152 -18.85 -1.18 -5.37
N ALA A 153 -17.97 -2.11 -5.02
CA ALA A 153 -17.85 -3.40 -5.71
C ALA A 153 -19.10 -4.27 -5.52
N LEU A 154 -19.64 -4.35 -4.30
CA LEU A 154 -20.82 -5.15 -3.97
C LEU A 154 -22.12 -4.59 -4.59
N SER A 155 -22.22 -3.27 -4.74
CA SER A 155 -23.38 -2.61 -5.38
C SER A 155 -23.54 -3.01 -6.86
N ARG A 156 -22.51 -3.62 -7.45
CA ARG A 156 -22.46 -4.13 -8.82
C ARG A 156 -22.59 -5.65 -8.88
N ASP A 157 -23.17 -6.28 -7.85
CA ASP A 157 -23.38 -7.73 -7.76
C ASP A 157 -22.09 -8.57 -7.88
N ALA A 158 -20.96 -8.08 -7.39
CA ALA A 158 -19.71 -8.83 -7.38
C ALA A 158 -19.90 -10.18 -6.66
N LYS A 159 -19.58 -11.26 -7.35
CA LYS A 159 -19.55 -12.64 -6.84
C LYS A 159 -18.13 -13.08 -6.48
N VAL A 160 -17.15 -12.51 -7.15
CA VAL A 160 -15.73 -12.64 -6.83
C VAL A 160 -15.19 -11.24 -6.50
N LEU A 161 -14.62 -11.05 -5.33
CA LEU A 161 -14.06 -9.80 -4.87
C LEU A 161 -12.54 -9.93 -4.76
N VAL A 162 -11.80 -9.16 -5.54
CA VAL A 162 -10.35 -9.07 -5.47
C VAL A 162 -9.97 -7.90 -4.58
N LEU A 163 -9.17 -8.15 -3.55
CA LEU A 163 -8.65 -7.14 -2.62
C LEU A 163 -7.12 -7.08 -2.75
N ASP A 164 -6.58 -6.01 -3.35
CA ASP A 164 -5.14 -5.85 -3.56
C ASP A 164 -4.52 -5.02 -2.43
N GLU A 165 -3.79 -5.68 -1.54
CA GLU A 165 -3.15 -5.13 -0.33
C GLU A 165 -4.08 -4.21 0.53
N PRO A 166 -5.30 -4.66 0.86
CA PRO A 166 -6.32 -3.79 1.42
C PRO A 166 -6.00 -3.28 2.83
N THR A 167 -4.99 -3.82 3.48
CA THR A 167 -4.59 -3.46 4.86
C THR A 167 -3.34 -2.59 4.92
N ALA A 168 -2.84 -2.11 3.77
CA ALA A 168 -1.56 -1.39 3.71
C ALA A 168 -1.54 -0.12 4.58
N VAL A 169 -2.67 0.57 4.68
CA VAL A 169 -2.82 1.86 5.38
C VAL A 169 -3.75 1.78 6.60
N LEU A 170 -4.22 0.59 6.98
CA LEU A 170 -5.13 0.38 8.09
C LEU A 170 -4.39 0.20 9.42
N THR A 171 -5.01 0.66 10.49
CA THR A 171 -4.62 0.34 11.86
C THR A 171 -4.84 -1.16 12.14
N PRO A 172 -4.21 -1.74 13.20
CA PRO A 172 -4.46 -3.13 13.57
C PRO A 172 -5.94 -3.44 13.84
N GLN A 173 -6.67 -2.51 14.47
CA GLN A 173 -8.10 -2.65 14.77
C GLN A 173 -8.93 -2.68 13.47
N GLU A 174 -8.70 -1.72 12.56
CA GLU A 174 -9.39 -1.69 11.26
C GLU A 174 -9.06 -2.93 10.41
N THR A 175 -7.83 -3.45 10.53
CA THR A 175 -7.43 -4.70 9.88
C THR A 175 -8.25 -5.88 10.42
N ASP A 176 -8.40 -6.01 11.73
CA ASP A 176 -9.18 -7.08 12.34
C ASP A 176 -10.68 -6.97 11.96
N GLU A 177 -11.24 -5.75 11.88
CA GLU A 177 -12.59 -5.50 11.38
C GLU A 177 -12.75 -5.90 9.90
N LEU A 178 -11.78 -5.56 9.04
CA LEU A 178 -11.80 -5.97 7.63
C LEU A 178 -11.77 -7.50 7.49
N MET A 179 -10.97 -8.19 8.31
CA MET A 179 -10.94 -9.67 8.31
C MET A 179 -12.31 -10.25 8.65
N GLU A 180 -13.04 -9.66 9.59
CA GLU A 180 -14.39 -10.10 9.95
C GLU A 180 -15.39 -9.83 8.81
N ILE A 181 -15.31 -8.68 8.17
CA ILE A 181 -16.11 -8.35 6.97
C ILE A 181 -15.87 -9.39 5.86
N MET A 182 -14.62 -9.75 5.60
CA MET A 182 -14.29 -10.77 4.60
C MET A 182 -14.94 -12.12 4.92
N ARG A 183 -14.90 -12.55 6.19
CA ARG A 183 -15.57 -13.79 6.63
C ARG A 183 -17.09 -13.74 6.40
N GLN A 184 -17.72 -12.61 6.69
CA GLN A 184 -19.16 -12.43 6.48
C GLN A 184 -19.52 -12.45 4.99
N LEU A 185 -18.73 -11.80 4.14
CA LEU A 185 -18.89 -11.84 2.69
C LEU A 185 -18.75 -13.27 2.13
N ALA A 186 -17.72 -14.00 2.57
CA ALA A 186 -17.52 -15.38 2.14
C ALA A 186 -18.69 -16.29 2.57
N LYS A 187 -19.15 -16.16 3.82
CA LYS A 187 -20.36 -16.87 4.31
C LYS A 187 -21.61 -16.53 3.52
N SER A 188 -21.72 -15.32 2.96
CA SER A 188 -22.83 -14.93 2.08
C SER A 188 -22.72 -15.44 0.64
N GLY A 189 -21.62 -16.15 0.31
CA GLY A 189 -21.37 -16.77 -0.99
C GLY A 189 -20.47 -15.94 -1.93
N THR A 190 -19.92 -14.82 -1.48
CA THR A 190 -18.94 -14.05 -2.25
C THR A 190 -17.57 -14.68 -2.10
N SER A 191 -16.92 -15.07 -3.20
CA SER A 191 -15.53 -15.55 -3.17
C SER A 191 -14.58 -14.37 -3.09
N ILE A 192 -13.48 -14.51 -2.33
CA ILE A 192 -12.52 -13.41 -2.11
C ILE A 192 -11.13 -13.85 -2.54
N VAL A 193 -10.48 -13.06 -3.40
CA VAL A 193 -9.06 -13.16 -3.68
C VAL A 193 -8.34 -12.07 -2.89
N PHE A 194 -7.61 -12.48 -1.88
CA PHE A 194 -6.95 -11.58 -0.93
C PHE A 194 -5.44 -11.55 -1.20
N ILE A 195 -4.97 -10.43 -1.75
CA ILE A 195 -3.56 -10.23 -2.07
C ILE A 195 -2.87 -9.53 -0.91
N THR A 196 -1.83 -10.13 -0.39
CA THR A 196 -1.03 -9.55 0.70
C THR A 196 0.37 -10.18 0.74
N HIS A 197 1.27 -9.53 1.45
CA HIS A 197 2.56 -10.08 1.86
C HIS A 197 2.64 -10.29 3.39
N LYS A 198 1.56 -10.00 4.12
CA LYS A 198 1.49 -10.06 5.59
C LYS A 198 0.97 -11.41 6.07
N LEU A 199 1.87 -12.26 6.55
CA LEU A 199 1.57 -13.65 6.96
C LEU A 199 0.53 -13.77 8.07
N ARG A 200 0.48 -12.81 9.01
CA ARG A 200 -0.52 -12.78 10.11
C ARG A 200 -1.94 -12.72 9.53
N GLU A 201 -2.16 -11.85 8.56
CA GLU A 201 -3.47 -11.63 7.95
C GLU A 201 -3.94 -12.87 7.19
N VAL A 202 -3.05 -13.44 6.38
CA VAL A 202 -3.33 -14.67 5.62
C VAL A 202 -3.75 -15.81 6.55
N LYS A 203 -2.99 -16.04 7.62
CA LYS A 203 -3.29 -17.09 8.60
C LYS A 203 -4.57 -16.84 9.38
N ALA A 204 -5.00 -15.59 9.50
CA ALA A 204 -6.21 -15.22 10.23
C ALA A 204 -7.49 -15.49 9.43
N VAL A 205 -7.48 -15.37 8.09
CA VAL A 205 -8.72 -15.31 7.33
C VAL A 205 -8.79 -16.25 6.12
N ALA A 206 -7.66 -16.67 5.54
CA ALA A 206 -7.67 -17.47 4.32
C ALA A 206 -8.14 -18.92 4.57
N ASP A 207 -8.84 -19.49 3.59
CA ASP A 207 -9.16 -20.91 3.54
C ASP A 207 -8.03 -21.68 2.83
N ARG A 208 -7.43 -21.05 1.82
CA ARG A 208 -6.34 -21.61 1.02
C ARG A 208 -5.36 -20.50 0.61
N ILE A 209 -4.10 -20.85 0.45
CA ILE A 209 -3.01 -19.94 0.15
C ILE A 209 -2.30 -20.40 -1.11
N THR A 210 -2.13 -19.54 -2.09
CA THR A 210 -1.23 -19.76 -3.23
C THR A 210 -0.06 -18.78 -3.15
N VAL A 211 1.16 -19.28 -3.26
CA VAL A 211 2.38 -18.46 -3.19
C VAL A 211 2.92 -18.25 -4.61
N ILE A 212 3.06 -16.97 -4.99
CA ILE A 212 3.68 -16.57 -6.25
C ILE A 212 5.06 -15.97 -5.96
N ARG A 213 6.05 -16.42 -6.75
CA ARG A 213 7.42 -15.88 -6.73
C ARG A 213 7.97 -15.82 -8.15
N LEU A 214 8.52 -14.66 -8.53
CA LEU A 214 9.12 -14.43 -9.85
C LEU A 214 8.20 -14.86 -11.01
N GLY A 215 6.92 -14.51 -10.90
CA GLY A 215 5.91 -14.78 -11.93
C GLY A 215 5.39 -16.21 -11.96
N LYS A 216 5.75 -17.09 -11.04
CA LYS A 216 5.32 -18.50 -11.00
C LYS A 216 4.63 -18.85 -9.69
N VAL A 217 3.68 -19.77 -9.74
CA VAL A 217 3.19 -20.45 -8.54
C VAL A 217 4.29 -21.40 -8.05
N VAL A 218 4.76 -21.15 -6.82
CA VAL A 218 5.83 -21.98 -6.19
C VAL A 218 5.31 -22.94 -5.16
N GLY A 219 4.04 -22.82 -4.77
CA GLY A 219 3.39 -23.75 -3.86
C GLY A 219 2.00 -23.26 -3.44
N THR A 220 1.25 -24.19 -2.85
CA THR A 220 -0.02 -23.92 -2.18
C THR A 220 0.07 -24.39 -0.75
N ALA A 221 -0.63 -23.72 0.16
CA ALA A 221 -0.63 -24.07 1.57
C ALA A 221 -2.02 -23.87 2.18
N LYS A 222 -2.22 -24.45 3.36
CA LYS A 222 -3.36 -24.20 4.23
C LYS A 222 -3.01 -23.15 5.28
N PRO A 223 -3.97 -22.52 5.95
CA PRO A 223 -3.72 -21.50 6.98
C PRO A 223 -2.95 -22.01 8.19
N ASP A 224 -2.96 -23.34 8.44
CA ASP A 224 -2.23 -23.99 9.52
C ASP A 224 -0.72 -24.15 9.23
N ALA A 225 -0.27 -23.93 7.99
CA ALA A 225 1.14 -23.90 7.64
C ALA A 225 1.93 -22.93 8.55
N SER A 226 3.16 -23.28 8.87
CA SER A 226 4.00 -22.44 9.73
C SER A 226 4.38 -21.12 9.04
N THR A 227 4.59 -20.06 9.82
CA THR A 227 5.05 -18.77 9.30
C THR A 227 6.41 -18.90 8.59
N SER A 228 7.29 -19.77 9.09
CA SER A 228 8.60 -20.04 8.48
C SER A 228 8.46 -20.73 7.13
N GLU A 229 7.53 -21.69 6.99
CA GLU A 229 7.25 -22.37 5.72
C GLU A 229 6.74 -21.39 4.67
N LEU A 230 5.72 -20.59 5.00
CA LEU A 230 5.17 -19.58 4.09
C LEU A 230 6.23 -18.56 3.71
N ALA A 231 7.03 -18.05 4.65
CA ALA A 231 8.13 -17.14 4.39
C ALA A 231 9.18 -17.77 3.47
N SER A 232 9.52 -19.04 3.67
CA SER A 232 10.49 -19.74 2.84
C SER A 232 10.00 -19.95 1.41
N LEU A 233 8.70 -20.22 1.21
CA LEU A 233 8.09 -20.27 -0.12
C LEU A 233 8.15 -18.90 -0.82
N MET A 234 7.86 -17.81 -0.10
CA MET A 234 7.89 -16.46 -0.66
C MET A 234 9.29 -16.05 -1.10
N VAL A 235 10.29 -16.24 -0.24
CA VAL A 235 11.67 -15.78 -0.48
C VAL A 235 12.48 -16.79 -1.30
N GLY A 236 12.13 -18.09 -1.22
CA GLY A 236 12.81 -19.18 -1.94
C GLY A 236 14.08 -19.70 -1.27
N ARG A 237 14.27 -19.34 -0.02
CA ARG A 237 15.32 -19.87 0.86
C ARG A 237 14.79 -19.95 2.28
N GLU A 238 15.43 -20.71 3.11
CA GLU A 238 15.11 -20.73 4.54
C GLU A 238 15.21 -19.31 5.13
N VAL A 239 14.15 -18.87 5.82
CA VAL A 239 14.08 -17.55 6.44
C VAL A 239 14.17 -17.73 7.95
N ILE A 240 15.25 -17.21 8.52
CA ILE A 240 15.39 -17.11 9.97
C ILE A 240 14.66 -15.84 10.40
N LEU A 241 13.49 -16.00 11.03
CA LEU A 241 12.65 -14.89 11.50
C LEU A 241 13.15 -14.27 12.81
N THR A 242 14.10 -14.91 13.48
CA THR A 242 14.71 -14.40 14.71
C THR A 242 16.10 -13.85 14.41
N VAL A 243 16.32 -12.59 14.78
CA VAL A 243 17.65 -11.99 14.70
C VAL A 243 18.35 -12.21 16.03
N ASP A 244 19.45 -12.98 16.01
CA ASP A 244 20.35 -13.07 17.19
C ASP A 244 21.11 -11.74 17.30
N LYS A 245 20.51 -10.80 18.04
CA LYS A 245 21.04 -9.46 18.26
C LYS A 245 21.69 -9.39 19.65
N LYS A 246 22.99 -9.16 19.70
CA LYS A 246 23.66 -8.78 20.95
C LYS A 246 23.06 -7.48 21.49
N ARG A 247 23.02 -7.33 22.82
CA ARG A 247 22.62 -6.05 23.43
C ARG A 247 23.48 -4.92 22.88
N ALA A 248 22.80 -3.84 22.46
CA ALA A 248 23.49 -2.63 22.05
C ALA A 248 24.34 -2.10 23.22
N ALA A 249 25.53 -1.63 22.91
CA ALA A 249 26.37 -0.85 23.82
C ALA A 249 26.39 0.60 23.26
N PRO A 250 25.40 1.44 23.63
CA PRO A 250 25.30 2.79 23.10
C PRO A 250 26.54 3.59 23.47
N GLY A 251 27.11 4.29 22.50
CA GLY A 251 28.26 5.20 22.70
C GLY A 251 27.80 6.58 23.17
N LYS A 252 28.51 7.60 22.75
CA LYS A 252 28.18 9.02 23.03
C LYS A 252 26.89 9.42 22.28
N VAL A 253 26.23 10.49 22.77
CA VAL A 253 25.09 11.12 22.09
C VAL A 253 25.54 11.65 20.72
N VAL A 254 24.87 11.26 19.67
CA VAL A 254 25.11 11.68 18.26
C VAL A 254 24.06 12.69 17.84
N LEU A 255 22.78 12.45 18.18
CA LEU A 255 21.67 13.37 17.92
C LEU A 255 20.98 13.67 19.25
N ALA A 256 20.83 14.94 19.56
CA ALA A 256 20.00 15.41 20.67
C ALA A 256 18.90 16.32 20.12
N VAL A 257 17.68 16.10 20.59
CA VAL A 257 16.48 16.87 20.27
C VAL A 257 15.87 17.31 21.60
N GLU A 258 15.67 18.61 21.80
CA GLU A 258 15.21 19.18 23.05
C GLU A 258 14.05 20.14 22.78
N HIS A 259 12.91 19.89 23.42
CA HIS A 259 11.72 20.77 23.41
C HIS A 259 11.25 21.20 22.01
N ILE A 260 11.30 20.30 21.03
CA ILE A 260 10.90 20.60 19.64
C ILE A 260 9.39 20.54 19.48
N SER A 261 8.85 21.63 18.93
CA SER A 261 7.49 21.69 18.40
C SER A 261 7.54 22.11 16.94
N VAL A 262 6.70 21.48 16.08
CA VAL A 262 6.63 21.73 14.63
C VAL A 262 5.18 21.82 14.18
N LEU A 263 4.89 22.71 13.23
CA LEU A 263 3.58 22.84 12.60
C LEU A 263 3.49 21.95 11.34
N ASP A 264 2.30 21.42 11.08
CA ASP A 264 1.96 20.81 9.79
C ASP A 264 1.65 21.88 8.71
N ASP A 265 1.25 21.43 7.53
CA ASP A 265 0.90 22.30 6.40
C ASP A 265 -0.40 23.08 6.61
N ARG A 266 -1.24 22.67 7.59
CA ARG A 266 -2.46 23.37 8.03
C ARG A 266 -2.20 24.32 9.18
N PHE A 267 -0.92 24.57 9.53
CA PHE A 267 -0.50 25.38 10.68
C PHE A 267 -1.00 24.86 12.03
N GLN A 268 -1.28 23.57 12.13
CA GLN A 268 -1.58 22.89 13.39
C GLN A 268 -0.31 22.29 13.98
N LYS A 269 -0.25 22.18 15.31
CA LYS A 269 0.92 21.65 16.01
C LYS A 269 0.93 20.12 15.87
N ALA A 270 1.68 19.59 14.90
CA ALA A 270 1.86 18.16 14.67
C ALA A 270 2.89 17.53 15.61
N VAL A 271 3.97 18.27 15.95
CA VAL A 271 4.96 17.88 16.96
C VAL A 271 4.86 18.84 18.12
N ASN A 272 4.74 18.33 19.35
CA ASN A 272 4.49 19.13 20.53
C ASN A 272 5.47 18.76 21.66
N ASP A 273 6.45 19.60 21.90
CA ASP A 273 7.43 19.52 23.01
C ASP A 273 8.14 18.16 23.09
N VAL A 274 8.70 17.71 21.96
CA VAL A 274 9.37 16.41 21.86
C VAL A 274 10.86 16.55 22.19
N SER A 275 11.34 15.66 23.05
CA SER A 275 12.76 15.56 23.44
C SER A 275 13.21 14.10 23.41
N PHE A 276 14.38 13.84 22.82
CA PHE A 276 15.03 12.52 22.81
C PHE A 276 16.50 12.64 22.41
N GLU A 277 17.24 11.59 22.71
CA GLU A 277 18.64 11.44 22.29
C GLU A 277 18.81 10.14 21.50
N VAL A 278 19.75 10.15 20.56
CA VAL A 278 20.21 8.96 19.84
C VAL A 278 21.71 8.83 20.04
N HIS A 279 22.13 7.65 20.49
CA HIS A 279 23.53 7.35 20.77
C HIS A 279 24.22 6.66 19.59
N GLU A 280 25.53 6.74 19.56
CA GLU A 280 26.36 6.03 18.59
C GLU A 280 26.10 4.51 18.66
N GLY A 281 25.78 3.89 17.50
CA GLY A 281 25.46 2.47 17.41
C GLY A 281 24.06 2.09 17.90
N GLU A 282 23.21 3.07 18.25
CA GLU A 282 21.82 2.87 18.66
C GLU A 282 20.84 2.92 17.48
N ILE A 283 19.76 2.16 17.59
CA ILE A 283 18.56 2.28 16.75
C ILE A 283 17.42 2.75 17.65
N LEU A 284 17.04 4.02 17.52
CA LEU A 284 15.86 4.57 18.18
C LEU A 284 14.65 4.44 17.26
N ALA A 285 13.57 3.79 17.73
CA ALA A 285 12.32 3.67 16.98
C ALA A 285 11.31 4.72 17.48
N LEU A 286 10.78 5.52 16.54
CA LEU A 286 9.66 6.42 16.78
C LEU A 286 8.38 5.74 16.28
N ALA A 287 7.55 5.24 17.20
CA ALA A 287 6.32 4.53 16.89
C ALA A 287 5.11 5.48 16.95
N GLY A 288 4.17 5.29 16.05
CA GLY A 288 2.91 6.04 15.99
C GLY A 288 2.09 5.65 14.76
N VAL A 289 0.80 5.99 14.77
CA VAL A 289 -0.04 5.89 13.58
C VAL A 289 0.23 7.07 12.65
N GLN A 290 -0.09 6.91 11.37
CA GLN A 290 0.08 7.97 10.38
C GLN A 290 -0.63 9.26 10.80
N GLY A 291 0.02 10.41 10.59
CA GLY A 291 -0.51 11.72 10.98
C GLY A 291 -0.18 12.16 12.41
N ASN A 292 0.61 11.39 13.17
CA ASN A 292 1.02 11.76 14.55
C ASN A 292 2.33 12.59 14.63
N GLY A 293 2.77 13.17 13.53
CA GLY A 293 3.90 14.12 13.53
C GLY A 293 5.26 13.50 13.22
N GLN A 294 5.36 12.20 12.88
CA GLN A 294 6.64 11.55 12.55
C GLN A 294 7.28 12.17 11.31
N THR A 295 6.48 12.44 10.28
CA THR A 295 6.93 13.07 9.03
C THR A 295 7.44 14.48 9.29
N GLU A 296 6.68 15.30 10.01
CA GLU A 296 7.04 16.68 10.35
C GLU A 296 8.30 16.75 11.21
N LEU A 297 8.49 15.80 12.14
CA LEU A 297 9.71 15.69 12.93
C LEU A 297 10.92 15.33 12.06
N ALA A 298 10.78 14.37 11.15
CA ALA A 298 11.85 13.97 10.24
C ALA A 298 12.22 15.10 9.26
N GLU A 299 11.23 15.81 8.72
CA GLU A 299 11.43 17.00 7.87
C GLU A 299 12.09 18.15 8.61
N PHE A 300 11.74 18.36 9.88
CA PHE A 300 12.43 19.33 10.75
C PHE A 300 13.92 18.98 10.90
N LEU A 301 14.26 17.75 11.23
CA LEU A 301 15.65 17.32 11.39
C LEU A 301 16.46 17.49 10.10
N LEU A 302 15.82 17.26 8.95
CA LEU A 302 16.45 17.50 7.65
C LEU A 302 16.61 19.00 7.34
N GLY A 303 15.79 19.88 7.93
CA GLY A 303 15.80 21.32 7.68
C GLY A 303 14.77 21.79 6.64
N LEU A 304 13.77 20.94 6.30
CA LEU A 304 12.63 21.28 5.47
C LEU A 304 11.60 22.10 6.24
N ARG A 305 11.44 21.84 7.56
CA ARG A 305 10.55 22.60 8.45
C ARG A 305 11.35 23.37 9.51
N ARG A 306 10.72 24.37 10.08
CA ARG A 306 11.29 25.18 11.16
C ARG A 306 10.64 24.84 12.49
N PRO A 307 11.37 24.92 13.61
CA PRO A 307 10.77 24.74 14.92
C PRO A 307 9.83 25.87 15.25
N LEU A 308 8.77 25.59 15.99
CA LEU A 308 7.88 26.59 16.55
C LEU A 308 8.51 27.19 17.81
N GLY A 309 8.68 28.51 17.81
CA GLY A 309 9.33 29.22 18.94
C GLY A 309 10.87 29.22 18.88
N LYS A 310 11.49 29.54 19.99
CA LYS A 310 12.95 29.70 20.11
C LYS A 310 13.59 28.75 21.13
N ASP A 311 12.77 28.02 21.86
CA ASP A 311 13.24 27.21 23.02
C ASP A 311 13.72 25.82 22.59
N GLY A 312 13.18 25.32 21.49
CA GLY A 312 13.54 24.01 20.94
C GLY A 312 14.90 24.02 20.27
N LYS A 313 15.73 23.01 20.61
CA LYS A 313 17.08 22.84 20.06
C LYS A 313 17.26 21.43 19.50
N SER A 314 18.06 21.32 18.46
CA SER A 314 18.57 20.04 17.99
C SER A 314 20.06 20.17 17.64
N SER A 315 20.82 19.12 17.97
CA SER A 315 22.23 19.06 17.65
C SER A 315 22.65 17.70 17.10
N LEU A 316 23.57 17.69 16.15
CA LEU A 316 24.18 16.51 15.58
C LEU A 316 25.69 16.53 15.83
N ASN A 317 26.22 15.53 16.54
CA ASN A 317 27.60 15.46 17.00
C ASN A 317 28.05 16.73 17.76
N GLY A 318 27.16 17.28 18.59
CA GLY A 318 27.40 18.49 19.37
C GLY A 318 27.31 19.81 18.58
N LYS A 319 27.03 19.76 17.28
CA LYS A 319 26.79 20.94 16.45
C LYS A 319 25.30 21.22 16.32
N GLU A 320 24.87 22.43 16.63
CA GLU A 320 23.46 22.82 16.50
C GLU A 320 23.00 22.80 15.04
N ILE A 321 21.82 22.17 14.82
CA ILE A 321 21.17 22.05 13.54
C ILE A 321 19.72 22.57 13.52
N SER A 322 19.21 23.15 14.60
CA SER A 322 17.80 23.57 14.76
C SER A 322 17.29 24.47 13.62
N ASN A 323 18.18 25.28 13.05
CA ASN A 323 17.87 26.19 11.94
C ASN A 323 18.72 25.91 10.69
N ALA A 324 19.31 24.72 10.59
CA ALA A 324 20.10 24.34 9.44
C ALA A 324 19.23 24.29 8.17
N THR A 325 19.83 24.57 7.04
CA THR A 325 19.24 24.26 5.73
C THR A 325 19.43 22.79 5.42
N VAL A 326 18.65 22.22 4.51
CA VAL A 326 18.77 20.82 4.06
C VAL A 326 20.24 20.47 3.73
N ARG A 327 20.91 21.34 2.98
CA ARG A 327 22.33 21.16 2.62
C ARG A 327 23.24 21.10 3.85
N GLN A 328 23.04 21.99 4.81
CA GLN A 328 23.82 22.01 6.04
C GLN A 328 23.59 20.77 6.91
N SER A 329 22.33 20.28 6.98
CA SER A 329 22.00 19.04 7.68
C SER A 329 22.69 17.83 7.03
N LEU A 330 22.60 17.69 5.70
CA LEU A 330 23.27 16.64 4.94
C LEU A 330 24.81 16.71 5.07
N ASP A 331 25.40 17.91 4.99
CA ASP A 331 26.85 18.09 5.13
C ASP A 331 27.33 17.84 6.56
N SER A 332 26.46 17.95 7.55
CA SER A 332 26.75 17.57 8.94
C SER A 332 26.73 16.06 9.19
N GLY A 333 26.34 15.26 8.18
CA GLY A 333 26.33 13.80 8.25
C GLY A 333 24.95 13.19 8.52
N LEU A 334 23.87 13.98 8.44
CA LEU A 334 22.50 13.47 8.52
C LEU A 334 22.13 12.83 7.16
N GLY A 335 21.72 11.56 7.18
CA GLY A 335 21.12 10.88 6.05
C GLY A 335 19.60 10.81 6.22
N PHE A 336 18.85 10.99 5.14
CA PHE A 336 17.38 10.96 5.17
C PHE A 336 16.83 10.03 4.08
N ILE A 337 15.92 9.15 4.47
CA ILE A 337 15.14 8.33 3.57
C ILE A 337 13.68 8.70 3.80
N PRO A 338 13.00 9.33 2.83
CA PRO A 338 11.62 9.77 3.00
C PRO A 338 10.63 8.61 3.01
N GLU A 339 9.43 8.86 3.53
CA GLU A 339 8.33 7.91 3.55
C GLU A 339 7.86 7.60 2.11
N ASP A 340 7.59 8.62 1.31
CA ASP A 340 7.25 8.44 -0.11
C ASP A 340 8.51 8.48 -0.99
N ARG A 341 8.93 7.30 -1.42
CA ARG A 341 10.08 7.14 -2.31
C ARG A 341 9.86 7.68 -3.72
N LYS A 342 8.60 7.75 -4.20
CA LYS A 342 8.29 8.17 -5.57
C LYS A 342 8.23 9.68 -5.70
N THR A 343 7.62 10.35 -4.71
CA THR A 343 7.44 11.80 -4.70
C THR A 343 8.67 12.51 -4.17
N ASP A 344 9.26 11.98 -3.07
CA ASP A 344 10.27 12.70 -2.30
C ASP A 344 11.65 12.05 -2.34
N GLY A 345 11.72 10.75 -2.68
CA GLY A 345 12.96 9.98 -2.56
C GLY A 345 13.77 9.85 -3.85
N LEU A 346 13.11 9.73 -4.99
CA LEU A 346 13.74 9.39 -6.26
C LEU A 346 13.17 10.21 -7.42
N VAL A 347 14.01 10.54 -8.38
CA VAL A 347 13.59 11.03 -9.71
C VAL A 347 13.47 9.82 -10.62
N SER A 348 12.24 9.44 -10.98
CA SER A 348 11.93 8.18 -11.68
C SER A 348 12.60 8.05 -13.05
N GLU A 349 12.81 9.17 -13.75
CA GLU A 349 13.47 9.23 -15.06
C GLU A 349 14.99 9.15 -14.97
N PHE A 350 15.57 9.28 -13.76
CA PHE A 350 17.01 9.23 -13.55
C PHE A 350 17.48 7.79 -13.34
N SER A 351 18.68 7.51 -13.83
CA SER A 351 19.37 6.26 -13.52
C SER A 351 19.69 6.16 -12.02
N VAL A 352 19.99 4.97 -11.54
CA VAL A 352 20.44 4.75 -10.14
C VAL A 352 21.66 5.62 -9.82
N ALA A 353 22.63 5.72 -10.73
CA ALA A 353 23.83 6.54 -10.55
C ALA A 353 23.50 8.04 -10.44
N GLU A 354 22.52 8.54 -11.17
CA GLU A 354 22.07 9.93 -11.09
C GLU A 354 21.35 10.20 -9.78
N ASN A 355 20.44 9.33 -9.37
CA ASN A 355 19.77 9.44 -8.09
C ASN A 355 20.74 9.42 -6.90
N LEU A 356 21.71 8.49 -6.88
CA LEU A 356 22.74 8.42 -5.84
C LEU A 356 23.60 9.68 -5.76
N MET A 357 23.88 10.31 -6.90
CA MET A 357 24.67 11.53 -6.95
C MET A 357 23.87 12.78 -6.54
N LEU A 358 22.55 12.81 -6.69
CA LEU A 358 21.71 14.00 -6.69
C LEU A 358 21.98 14.90 -5.48
N ASN A 359 21.91 14.34 -4.26
CA ASN A 359 22.13 15.05 -3.01
C ASN A 359 23.57 15.53 -2.78
N SER A 360 24.52 15.05 -3.60
CA SER A 360 25.95 15.36 -3.51
C SER A 360 26.49 16.01 -4.78
N SER A 361 25.64 16.30 -5.75
CA SER A 361 26.01 16.78 -7.08
C SER A 361 26.88 18.06 -7.08
N TYR A 362 26.69 18.92 -6.08
CA TYR A 362 27.46 20.16 -5.89
C TYR A 362 28.89 19.93 -5.37
N LYS A 363 29.22 18.74 -4.87
CA LYS A 363 30.54 18.44 -4.33
C LYS A 363 31.57 18.34 -5.46
N SER A 364 32.80 18.82 -5.21
CA SER A 364 33.90 18.89 -6.21
C SER A 364 34.25 17.53 -6.84
N ARG A 365 33.90 16.41 -6.18
CA ARG A 365 34.02 15.06 -6.75
C ARG A 365 33.16 14.89 -7.99
N PHE A 366 31.95 15.43 -7.97
CA PHE A 366 30.92 15.21 -9.01
C PHE A 366 30.80 16.39 -9.98
N THR A 367 31.23 17.60 -9.57
CA THR A 367 31.05 18.81 -10.37
C THR A 367 32.31 19.66 -10.37
N LYS A 368 32.72 20.14 -11.54
CA LYS A 368 33.79 21.14 -11.71
C LYS A 368 33.22 22.33 -12.51
N GLY A 369 32.90 23.42 -11.81
CA GLY A 369 32.14 24.53 -12.36
C GLY A 369 30.73 24.09 -12.77
N LEU A 370 30.36 24.29 -14.03
CA LEU A 370 29.07 23.87 -14.60
C LEU A 370 29.09 22.45 -15.19
N ASN A 371 30.22 21.75 -15.16
CA ASN A 371 30.37 20.44 -15.79
C ASN A 371 30.25 19.31 -14.78
N ILE A 372 29.47 18.30 -15.12
CA ILE A 372 29.35 17.06 -14.33
C ILE A 372 30.47 16.10 -14.69
N ASN A 373 31.10 15.53 -13.68
CA ASN A 373 32.11 14.47 -13.85
C ASN A 373 31.41 13.10 -13.98
N PHE A 374 31.09 12.73 -15.21
CA PHE A 374 30.40 11.46 -15.52
C PHE A 374 31.20 10.22 -15.07
N ALA A 375 32.53 10.26 -15.12
CA ALA A 375 33.37 9.15 -14.65
C ALA A 375 33.29 8.94 -13.14
N ALA A 376 33.17 10.01 -12.35
CA ALA A 376 32.96 9.92 -10.91
C ALA A 376 31.54 9.51 -10.54
N ARG A 377 30.56 9.78 -11.39
CA ARG A 377 29.16 9.36 -11.22
C ARG A 377 29.00 7.84 -11.32
N THR A 378 29.76 7.19 -12.22
CA THR A 378 29.65 5.75 -12.51
C THR A 378 30.46 4.88 -11.53
N LYS A 379 31.40 5.46 -10.78
CA LYS A 379 32.19 4.80 -9.72
C LYS A 379 31.53 4.92 -8.36
#